data_5db83756337e324bf9d100d2b4801b1e
#
_entry.id   5db83756337e324bf9d100d2b4801b1e
#
_cell.length_a   1.000
_cell.length_b   1.000
_cell.length_c   1.000
_cell.angle_alpha   90.00
_cell.angle_beta   90.00
_cell.angle_gamma   90.00
#
_symmetry.space_group_name_H-M   'P 1'
#
loop_
_entity.id
_entity.type
_entity.pdbx_description
1 polymer ?
#
loop_
_entity_poly.entity_id
_entity_poly.type
_entity_poly.pdbx_seq_one_letter_code
_entity_poly.pdbx_strand_id
1 'polypeptide(L)'
;MKPNLIVILIDDLRFDETGASGHPYMKSPHIDRLAHEGAMLANAFHTTPLCSPNRASILTGQYASRHGIIDNVGREAMSHRLANYHVALQRLGYETAHIGKWHMGNDAAPRPGYDHWVSFRGQGLLADPVLYENGKEARVEGYVTDLLNQRAAAYVARQRDQPFALFLAHKAVHPDVQQKQDGTIDLASMRGYMLPPRHEDLYRGCDYPARPNALSPDEVIKQKPAWKEVFDLRARPESRPFLEGLQSGTQEEIRRRAAMMASVDEGVGMILDELQKNRKLDQTCIVFLGDNGFFFGEHGLGAERRFAYEEGIRTAFFVRYPKLAKPGSVIKPMVLAIDIAPPMIDLAGGKPGPQIQGRSFKRLLRGNAKGWRKSFLVEYYNESAWPWIVGMSYKAVRTDRAKLIHWVHKEGVDELYDLDADPYEMRNVIRKPAYGKVRSRLYGELRKLVAEAAGL
;
A
#
# COMPACT_ATOMS: atom_id res chain seq x y z
N MET A 1 -22.89 -20.70 -3.15
CA MET A 1 -21.54 -21.19 -2.84
C MET A 1 -20.70 -19.97 -2.46
N LYS A 2 -19.93 -20.02 -1.37
CA LYS A 2 -19.00 -18.97 -0.96
C LYS A 2 -17.83 -18.90 -1.93
N PRO A 3 -17.34 -17.69 -2.34
CA PRO A 3 -16.20 -17.57 -3.22
C PRO A 3 -14.88 -17.89 -2.49
N ASN A 4 -13.83 -18.29 -3.21
CA ASN A 4 -12.48 -18.14 -2.70
C ASN A 4 -12.11 -16.66 -2.69
N LEU A 5 -11.20 -16.27 -1.81
CA LEU A 5 -10.76 -14.90 -1.62
C LEU A 5 -9.23 -14.82 -1.75
N ILE A 6 -8.72 -13.96 -2.60
CA ILE A 6 -7.29 -13.70 -2.74
C ILE A 6 -7.07 -12.20 -2.65
N VAL A 7 -6.19 -11.79 -1.76
CA VAL A 7 -5.65 -10.41 -1.72
C VAL A 7 -4.17 -10.48 -2.03
N ILE A 8 -3.75 -9.78 -3.09
CA ILE A 8 -2.35 -9.65 -3.51
C ILE A 8 -1.91 -8.24 -3.18
N LEU A 9 -0.98 -8.12 -2.24
CA LEU A 9 -0.46 -6.87 -1.72
C LEU A 9 0.99 -6.68 -2.14
N ILE A 10 1.29 -5.53 -2.73
CA ILE A 10 2.63 -5.16 -3.22
C ILE A 10 3.20 -4.05 -2.35
N ASP A 11 4.44 -4.20 -1.90
CA ASP A 11 5.12 -3.21 -1.07
C ASP A 11 5.58 -2.02 -1.91
N ASP A 12 5.29 -0.80 -1.46
CA ASP A 12 5.65 0.47 -2.11
C ASP A 12 5.07 0.69 -3.53
N LEU A 13 3.99 0.02 -3.91
CA LEU A 13 3.40 0.16 -5.25
C LEU A 13 2.60 1.46 -5.37
N ARG A 14 3.07 2.38 -6.22
CA ARG A 14 2.29 3.59 -6.51
C ARG A 14 1.16 3.32 -7.53
N PHE A 15 0.24 4.26 -7.62
CA PHE A 15 -1.01 4.10 -8.37
C PHE A 15 -0.86 3.92 -9.88
N ASP A 16 0.28 4.28 -10.48
CA ASP A 16 0.58 4.22 -11.91
C ASP A 16 1.71 3.22 -12.27
N GLU A 17 2.06 2.32 -11.36
CA GLU A 17 3.07 1.28 -11.59
C GLU A 17 2.47 -0.06 -12.08
N THR A 18 1.54 -0.03 -13.01
CA THR A 18 1.09 -1.20 -13.81
C THR A 18 0.71 -0.76 -15.22
N GLY A 19 0.65 -1.66 -16.18
CA GLY A 19 0.21 -1.36 -17.56
C GLY A 19 -1.21 -0.78 -17.56
N ALA A 20 -2.16 -1.43 -16.88
CA ALA A 20 -3.55 -0.99 -16.78
C ALA A 20 -3.71 0.38 -16.11
N SER A 21 -2.79 0.78 -15.24
CA SER A 21 -2.81 2.10 -14.59
C SER A 21 -2.02 3.19 -15.34
N GLY A 22 -1.45 2.86 -16.51
CA GLY A 22 -0.86 3.83 -17.42
C GLY A 22 0.65 4.03 -17.30
N HIS A 23 1.39 3.06 -16.75
CA HIS A 23 2.86 3.13 -16.74
C HIS A 23 3.39 3.19 -18.20
N PRO A 24 4.34 4.11 -18.53
CA PRO A 24 4.70 4.39 -19.92
C PRO A 24 5.39 3.22 -20.64
N TYR A 25 6.08 2.32 -19.95
CA TYR A 25 6.81 1.21 -20.57
C TYR A 25 6.64 -0.14 -19.85
N MET A 26 6.21 -0.17 -18.59
CA MET A 26 6.00 -1.42 -17.85
C MET A 26 4.90 -2.25 -18.50
N LYS A 27 5.19 -3.54 -18.71
CA LYS A 27 4.22 -4.53 -19.17
C LYS A 27 3.85 -5.44 -18.01
N SER A 28 2.57 -5.54 -17.71
CA SER A 28 2.01 -6.38 -16.64
C SER A 28 0.75 -7.12 -17.10
N PRO A 29 0.86 -7.99 -18.14
CA PRO A 29 -0.31 -8.56 -18.81
C PRO A 29 -1.23 -9.36 -17.88
N HIS A 30 -0.69 -10.06 -16.89
CA HIS A 30 -1.49 -10.85 -15.95
C HIS A 30 -2.16 -9.98 -14.88
N ILE A 31 -1.48 -8.95 -14.38
CA ILE A 31 -2.06 -7.96 -13.47
C ILE A 31 -3.12 -7.14 -14.22
N ASP A 32 -2.84 -6.70 -15.45
CA ASP A 32 -3.77 -5.93 -16.30
C ASP A 32 -5.04 -6.72 -16.61
N ARG A 33 -4.93 -8.05 -16.72
CA ARG A 33 -6.06 -8.97 -16.88
C ARG A 33 -7.04 -8.85 -15.69
N LEU A 34 -6.56 -8.61 -14.45
CA LEU A 34 -7.44 -8.39 -13.29
C LEU A 34 -8.31 -7.14 -13.45
N ALA A 35 -7.77 -6.08 -14.06
CA ALA A 35 -8.52 -4.87 -14.36
C ALA A 35 -9.49 -5.07 -15.54
N HIS A 36 -9.04 -5.72 -16.61
CA HIS A 36 -9.82 -5.92 -17.84
C HIS A 36 -10.97 -6.92 -17.65
N GLU A 37 -10.75 -8.01 -16.93
CA GLU A 37 -11.79 -8.99 -16.59
C GLU A 37 -12.61 -8.63 -15.34
N GLY A 38 -12.23 -7.55 -14.65
CA GLY A 38 -12.84 -7.08 -13.42
C GLY A 38 -13.08 -5.57 -13.43
N ALA A 39 -12.73 -4.90 -12.35
CA ALA A 39 -12.88 -3.46 -12.16
C ALA A 39 -11.59 -2.82 -11.66
N MET A 40 -11.28 -1.64 -12.17
CA MET A 40 -10.28 -0.73 -11.61
C MET A 40 -10.96 0.28 -10.67
N LEU A 41 -10.49 0.37 -9.44
CA LEU A 41 -10.92 1.38 -8.48
C LEU A 41 -9.98 2.58 -8.61
N ALA A 42 -10.33 3.53 -9.48
CA ALA A 42 -9.44 4.60 -9.94
C ALA A 42 -9.04 5.59 -8.83
N ASN A 43 -9.84 5.71 -7.78
CA ASN A 43 -9.60 6.57 -6.61
C ASN A 43 -9.48 5.70 -5.35
N ALA A 44 -8.40 4.92 -5.28
CA ALA A 44 -8.05 4.10 -4.14
C ALA A 44 -6.93 4.74 -3.31
N PHE A 45 -7.09 4.79 -1.99
CA PHE A 45 -6.23 5.55 -1.09
C PHE A 45 -5.83 4.78 0.17
N HIS A 46 -4.65 5.08 0.64
CA HIS A 46 -4.14 4.69 1.95
C HIS A 46 -4.56 5.69 3.03
N THR A 47 -4.90 5.18 4.19
CA THR A 47 -5.24 6.02 5.36
C THR A 47 -4.02 6.39 6.19
N THR A 48 -2.95 5.61 6.08
CA THR A 48 -1.62 5.89 6.63
C THR A 48 -0.58 5.40 5.62
N PRO A 49 0.10 6.27 4.86
CA PRO A 49 0.98 5.84 3.76
C PRO A 49 2.33 5.34 4.28
N LEU A 50 2.31 4.20 4.97
CA LEU A 50 3.47 3.53 5.54
C LEU A 50 3.17 2.04 5.72
N CYS A 51 4.14 1.17 5.43
CA CYS A 51 3.98 -0.28 5.35
C CYS A 51 3.22 -0.88 6.55
N SER A 52 3.81 -0.90 7.77
CA SER A 52 3.20 -1.58 8.93
C SER A 52 1.82 -1.02 9.30
N PRO A 53 1.63 0.31 9.42
CA PRO A 53 0.32 0.87 9.74
C PRO A 53 -0.74 0.52 8.70
N ASN A 54 -0.42 0.65 7.41
CA ASN A 54 -1.43 0.40 6.38
C ASN A 54 -1.73 -1.09 6.20
N ARG A 55 -0.73 -1.98 6.39
CA ARG A 55 -0.97 -3.44 6.43
C ARG A 55 -1.93 -3.81 7.55
N ALA A 56 -1.74 -3.24 8.76
CA ALA A 56 -2.69 -3.40 9.86
C ALA A 56 -4.08 -2.83 9.49
N SER A 57 -4.14 -1.67 8.85
CA SER A 57 -5.40 -1.06 8.38
C SER A 57 -6.15 -1.95 7.37
N ILE A 58 -5.44 -2.54 6.39
CA ILE A 58 -6.01 -3.49 5.42
C ILE A 58 -6.61 -4.71 6.12
N LEU A 59 -5.87 -5.28 7.08
CA LEU A 59 -6.26 -6.50 7.77
C LEU A 59 -7.39 -6.32 8.78
N THR A 60 -7.43 -5.16 9.45
CA THR A 60 -8.40 -4.90 10.52
C THR A 60 -9.63 -4.10 10.06
N GLY A 61 -9.51 -3.37 8.94
CA GLY A 61 -10.51 -2.40 8.51
C GLY A 61 -10.59 -1.17 9.41
N GLN A 62 -9.49 -0.84 10.12
CA GLN A 62 -9.43 0.26 11.09
C GLN A 62 -8.36 1.29 10.71
N TYR A 63 -8.51 2.52 11.18
CA TYR A 63 -7.47 3.54 11.12
C TYR A 63 -6.30 3.22 12.07
N ALA A 64 -5.12 3.76 11.79
CA ALA A 64 -3.92 3.54 12.61
C ALA A 64 -4.10 4.03 14.06
N SER A 65 -4.80 5.14 14.25
CA SER A 65 -5.22 5.66 15.57
C SER A 65 -6.07 4.67 16.37
N ARG A 66 -6.77 3.73 15.70
CA ARG A 66 -7.63 2.74 16.35
C ARG A 66 -6.94 1.41 16.63
N HIS A 67 -6.19 0.86 15.67
CA HIS A 67 -5.50 -0.43 15.86
C HIS A 67 -4.12 -0.29 16.54
N GLY A 68 -3.56 0.93 16.63
CA GLY A 68 -2.35 1.24 17.39
C GLY A 68 -1.01 0.90 16.73
N ILE A 69 -0.98 0.25 15.56
CA ILE A 69 0.24 0.11 14.74
C ILE A 69 0.39 1.42 13.95
N ILE A 70 1.22 2.33 14.44
CA ILE A 70 1.30 3.72 13.94
C ILE A 70 2.58 4.03 13.15
N ASP A 71 3.57 3.14 13.21
CA ASP A 71 4.88 3.25 12.57
C ASP A 71 5.47 1.87 12.30
N ASN A 72 6.72 1.80 11.84
CA ASN A 72 7.43 0.56 11.54
C ASN A 72 8.26 0.00 12.73
N VAL A 73 8.08 0.53 13.93
CA VAL A 73 8.68 -0.09 15.14
C VAL A 73 8.10 -1.48 15.36
N GLY A 74 8.93 -2.43 15.72
CA GLY A 74 8.50 -3.80 16.00
C GLY A 74 7.58 -3.88 17.22
N ARG A 75 6.31 -4.23 17.00
CA ARG A 75 5.26 -4.35 18.03
C ARG A 75 4.65 -5.75 18.02
N GLU A 76 5.45 -6.75 18.33
CA GLU A 76 5.08 -8.17 18.26
C GLU A 76 3.80 -8.47 19.04
N ALA A 77 3.75 -8.09 20.31
CA ALA A 77 2.60 -8.36 21.17
C ALA A 77 1.29 -7.73 20.65
N MET A 78 1.37 -6.54 20.05
CA MET A 78 0.22 -5.89 19.43
C MET A 78 -0.15 -6.58 18.12
N SER A 79 0.84 -6.95 17.31
CA SER A 79 0.68 -7.68 16.06
C SER A 79 -0.04 -9.02 16.25
N HIS A 80 0.28 -9.76 17.32
CA HIS A 80 -0.39 -11.01 17.66
C HIS A 80 -1.85 -10.83 18.14
N ARG A 81 -2.24 -9.62 18.55
CA ARG A 81 -3.61 -9.31 19.00
C ARG A 81 -4.45 -8.58 17.99
N LEU A 82 -3.92 -8.31 16.78
CA LEU A 82 -4.69 -7.63 15.73
C LEU A 82 -5.96 -8.41 15.40
N ALA A 83 -7.09 -7.72 15.41
CA ALA A 83 -8.39 -8.26 15.01
C ALA A 83 -8.49 -8.33 13.48
N ASN A 84 -7.63 -9.14 12.84
CA ASN A 84 -7.61 -9.27 11.38
C ASN A 84 -8.83 -10.07 10.87
N TYR A 85 -9.28 -9.75 9.66
CA TYR A 85 -10.49 -10.34 9.09
C TYR A 85 -10.38 -11.86 8.82
N HIS A 86 -9.17 -12.43 8.73
CA HIS A 86 -9.00 -13.88 8.53
C HIS A 86 -9.48 -14.69 9.72
N VAL A 87 -9.41 -14.15 10.95
CA VAL A 87 -10.03 -14.77 12.12
C VAL A 87 -11.53 -14.94 11.92
N ALA A 88 -12.21 -13.94 11.33
CA ALA A 88 -13.62 -14.04 11.00
C ALA A 88 -13.87 -15.04 9.86
N LEU A 89 -13.00 -15.09 8.86
CA LEU A 89 -13.11 -16.05 7.75
C LEU A 89 -12.94 -17.51 8.21
N GLN A 90 -12.03 -17.80 9.15
CA GLN A 90 -11.91 -19.15 9.75
C GLN A 90 -13.23 -19.57 10.41
N ARG A 91 -13.83 -18.67 11.23
CA ARG A 91 -15.13 -18.93 11.86
C ARG A 91 -16.27 -19.15 10.85
N LEU A 92 -16.11 -18.63 9.64
CA LEU A 92 -17.01 -18.81 8.52
C LEU A 92 -16.67 -20.05 7.67
N GLY A 93 -15.72 -20.90 8.08
CA GLY A 93 -15.37 -22.15 7.43
C GLY A 93 -14.41 -22.03 6.25
N TYR A 94 -13.59 -20.97 6.21
CA TYR A 94 -12.50 -20.84 5.24
C TYR A 94 -11.22 -21.48 5.75
N GLU A 95 -10.48 -22.14 4.86
CA GLU A 95 -9.06 -22.39 5.06
C GLU A 95 -8.30 -21.11 4.72
N THR A 96 -7.44 -20.62 5.61
CA THR A 96 -6.81 -19.31 5.50
C THR A 96 -5.29 -19.43 5.38
N ALA A 97 -4.70 -18.58 4.54
CA ALA A 97 -3.25 -18.54 4.35
C ALA A 97 -2.71 -17.10 4.33
N HIS A 98 -1.54 -16.93 4.93
CA HIS A 98 -0.65 -15.80 4.73
C HIS A 98 0.65 -16.28 4.06
N ILE A 99 1.04 -15.63 2.97
CA ILE A 99 2.29 -15.90 2.27
C ILE A 99 3.00 -14.57 2.00
N GLY A 100 4.18 -14.36 2.59
CA GLY A 100 5.05 -13.23 2.33
C GLY A 100 5.28 -12.28 3.51
N LYS A 101 5.42 -10.99 3.20
CA LYS A 101 5.78 -9.94 4.16
C LYS A 101 4.64 -9.63 5.12
N TRP A 102 4.89 -9.82 6.41
CA TRP A 102 3.97 -9.36 7.47
C TRP A 102 4.29 -7.94 7.93
N HIS A 103 5.51 -7.72 8.41
CA HIS A 103 6.10 -6.42 8.77
C HIS A 103 5.40 -5.64 9.91
N MET A 104 4.54 -6.26 10.69
CA MET A 104 3.96 -5.67 11.90
C MET A 104 4.58 -6.34 13.15
N GLY A 105 5.85 -6.10 13.34
CA GLY A 105 6.75 -6.80 14.26
C GLY A 105 7.86 -7.54 13.50
N ASN A 106 8.95 -7.87 14.21
CA ASN A 106 10.14 -8.49 13.63
C ASN A 106 10.22 -10.00 13.85
N ASP A 107 9.31 -10.62 14.61
CA ASP A 107 9.19 -12.07 14.67
C ASP A 107 8.48 -12.63 13.43
N ALA A 108 8.73 -13.87 13.09
CA ALA A 108 8.11 -14.58 11.97
C ALA A 108 7.06 -15.62 12.41
N ALA A 109 6.69 -15.64 13.69
CA ALA A 109 5.73 -16.58 14.21
C ALA A 109 4.35 -16.45 13.55
N PRO A 110 3.61 -17.55 13.33
CA PRO A 110 2.27 -17.50 12.79
C PRO A 110 1.35 -16.59 13.61
N ARG A 111 0.49 -15.84 12.92
CA ARG A 111 -0.49 -14.95 13.56
C ARG A 111 -1.87 -15.64 13.63
N PRO A 112 -2.72 -15.28 14.61
CA PRO A 112 -4.09 -15.76 14.66
C PRO A 112 -4.83 -15.50 13.35
N GLY A 113 -5.65 -16.45 12.93
CA GLY A 113 -6.44 -16.34 11.70
C GLY A 113 -5.82 -16.99 10.47
N TYR A 114 -4.70 -17.73 10.61
CA TYR A 114 -4.05 -18.42 9.50
C TYR A 114 -3.79 -19.89 9.79
N ASP A 115 -4.28 -20.77 8.91
CA ASP A 115 -4.05 -22.22 8.93
C ASP A 115 -2.73 -22.59 8.21
N HIS A 116 -2.34 -21.76 7.23
CA HIS A 116 -1.08 -21.87 6.51
C HIS A 116 -0.33 -20.54 6.58
N TRP A 117 0.94 -20.60 6.99
CA TRP A 117 1.76 -19.43 7.23
C TRP A 117 3.14 -19.58 6.57
N VAL A 118 3.46 -18.67 5.65
CA VAL A 118 4.80 -18.50 5.10
C VAL A 118 5.18 -17.04 5.25
N SER A 119 6.25 -16.75 5.98
CA SER A 119 6.70 -15.39 6.21
C SER A 119 8.21 -15.31 6.43
N PHE A 120 8.70 -14.12 6.69
CA PHE A 120 10.08 -13.82 7.08
C PHE A 120 10.08 -12.70 8.12
N ARG A 121 11.21 -12.52 8.84
CA ARG A 121 11.35 -11.49 9.87
C ARG A 121 11.45 -10.09 9.24
N GLY A 122 10.76 -9.12 9.81
CA GLY A 122 10.81 -7.70 9.45
C GLY A 122 10.63 -7.45 7.96
N GLN A 123 11.62 -6.83 7.33
CA GLN A 123 11.63 -6.51 5.89
C GLN A 123 11.95 -7.71 4.99
N GLY A 124 12.59 -8.77 5.50
CA GLY A 124 13.08 -9.89 4.70
C GLY A 124 14.21 -9.51 3.75
N LEU A 125 14.78 -10.52 3.05
CA LEU A 125 15.80 -10.34 2.00
C LEU A 125 15.19 -10.59 0.63
N LEU A 126 15.70 -9.94 -0.42
CA LEU A 126 15.28 -10.18 -1.80
C LEU A 126 15.91 -11.45 -2.39
N ALA A 127 17.16 -11.75 -2.03
CA ALA A 127 17.84 -12.97 -2.47
C ALA A 127 18.14 -13.89 -1.29
N ASP A 128 18.00 -15.19 -1.50
CA ASP A 128 18.27 -16.28 -0.55
C ASP A 128 17.66 -16.04 0.85
N PRO A 129 16.35 -15.76 0.92
CA PRO A 129 15.71 -15.38 2.18
C PRO A 129 15.68 -16.53 3.18
N VAL A 130 15.63 -16.17 4.47
CA VAL A 130 15.20 -17.09 5.52
C VAL A 130 13.68 -17.04 5.60
N LEU A 131 13.01 -18.11 5.21
CA LEU A 131 11.56 -18.26 5.26
C LEU A 131 11.15 -19.11 6.46
N TYR A 132 10.02 -18.76 7.05
CA TYR A 132 9.36 -19.48 8.13
C TYR A 132 8.04 -20.04 7.62
N GLU A 133 7.99 -21.34 7.41
CA GLU A 133 6.79 -22.03 6.94
C GLU A 133 6.17 -22.84 8.08
N ASN A 134 5.00 -22.40 8.56
CA ASN A 134 4.30 -23.00 9.71
C ASN A 134 5.20 -23.17 10.95
N GLY A 135 6.04 -22.18 11.23
CA GLY A 135 6.97 -22.17 12.36
C GLY A 135 8.32 -22.86 12.09
N LYS A 136 8.53 -23.49 10.95
CA LYS A 136 9.81 -24.08 10.55
C LYS A 136 10.64 -23.08 9.77
N GLU A 137 11.87 -22.85 10.24
CA GLU A 137 12.83 -21.94 9.60
C GLU A 137 13.65 -22.70 8.54
N ALA A 138 13.80 -22.10 7.37
CA ALA A 138 14.71 -22.57 6.34
C ALA A 138 15.26 -21.42 5.51
N ARG A 139 16.57 -21.41 5.25
CA ARG A 139 17.17 -20.58 4.20
C ARG A 139 16.86 -21.22 2.85
N VAL A 140 16.30 -20.45 1.94
CA VAL A 140 15.87 -20.93 0.61
C VAL A 140 16.61 -20.15 -0.45
N GLU A 141 17.34 -20.85 -1.31
CA GLU A 141 18.03 -20.24 -2.45
C GLU A 141 17.01 -19.67 -3.45
N GLY A 142 17.29 -18.46 -3.97
CA GLY A 142 16.53 -17.82 -5.04
C GLY A 142 15.99 -16.43 -4.69
N TYR A 143 15.23 -15.91 -5.65
CA TYR A 143 14.61 -14.56 -5.53
C TYR A 143 13.28 -14.66 -4.77
N VAL A 144 13.13 -13.84 -3.72
CA VAL A 144 11.99 -13.97 -2.79
C VAL A 144 10.63 -13.87 -3.47
N THR A 145 10.47 -12.99 -4.46
CA THR A 145 9.20 -12.86 -5.20
C THR A 145 8.83 -14.18 -5.88
N ASP A 146 9.78 -14.84 -6.54
CA ASP A 146 9.55 -16.12 -7.22
C ASP A 146 9.22 -17.23 -6.22
N LEU A 147 9.93 -17.25 -5.09
CA LEU A 147 9.69 -18.22 -4.02
C LEU A 147 8.29 -18.07 -3.40
N LEU A 148 7.80 -16.83 -3.26
CA LEU A 148 6.43 -16.56 -2.77
C LEU A 148 5.39 -16.92 -3.84
N ASN A 149 5.65 -16.61 -5.11
CA ASN A 149 4.79 -16.97 -6.25
C ASN A 149 4.56 -18.49 -6.31
N GLN A 150 5.65 -19.27 -6.22
CA GLN A 150 5.58 -20.75 -6.24
C GLN A 150 4.74 -21.29 -5.08
N ARG A 151 4.91 -20.75 -3.87
CA ARG A 151 4.13 -21.15 -2.69
C ARG A 151 2.67 -20.76 -2.80
N ALA A 152 2.37 -19.58 -3.34
CA ALA A 152 1.01 -19.14 -3.57
C ALA A 152 0.29 -19.99 -4.62
N ALA A 153 0.95 -20.27 -5.75
CA ALA A 153 0.42 -21.16 -6.79
C ALA A 153 0.18 -22.58 -6.26
N ALA A 154 1.17 -23.14 -5.51
CA ALA A 154 1.02 -24.45 -4.87
C ALA A 154 -0.12 -24.50 -3.85
N TYR A 155 -0.31 -23.42 -3.06
CA TYR A 155 -1.44 -23.30 -2.14
C TYR A 155 -2.77 -23.27 -2.88
N VAL A 156 -2.89 -22.51 -3.97
CA VAL A 156 -4.10 -22.39 -4.78
C VAL A 156 -4.42 -23.71 -5.52
N ALA A 157 -3.41 -24.45 -5.97
CA ALA A 157 -3.55 -25.72 -6.67
C ALA A 157 -4.14 -26.85 -5.80
N ARG A 158 -4.04 -26.74 -4.47
CA ARG A 158 -4.50 -27.80 -3.54
C ARG A 158 -6.00 -28.07 -3.72
N GLN A 159 -6.37 -29.34 -3.78
CA GLN A 159 -7.76 -29.77 -3.73
C GLN A 159 -8.30 -29.63 -2.30
N ARG A 160 -9.49 -29.06 -2.15
CA ARG A 160 -10.16 -28.87 -0.87
C ARG A 160 -11.66 -28.70 -1.05
N ASP A 161 -12.44 -29.15 -0.08
CA ASP A 161 -13.90 -29.05 -0.10
C ASP A 161 -14.39 -27.67 0.36
N GLN A 162 -13.63 -27.01 1.27
CA GLN A 162 -13.96 -25.71 1.79
C GLN A 162 -13.36 -24.56 0.94
N PRO A 163 -13.98 -23.38 0.95
CA PRO A 163 -13.39 -22.20 0.31
C PRO A 163 -12.10 -21.78 1.03
N PHE A 164 -11.20 -21.14 0.32
CA PHE A 164 -9.97 -20.62 0.89
C PHE A 164 -9.88 -19.09 0.82
N ALA A 165 -9.07 -18.51 1.72
CA ALA A 165 -8.67 -17.12 1.70
C ALA A 165 -7.14 -17.02 1.77
N LEU A 166 -6.53 -16.44 0.74
CA LEU A 166 -5.09 -16.22 0.62
C LEU A 166 -4.78 -14.72 0.73
N PHE A 167 -3.89 -14.36 1.64
CA PHE A 167 -3.24 -13.05 1.71
C PHE A 167 -1.79 -13.21 1.23
N LEU A 168 -1.53 -12.88 -0.04
CA LEU A 168 -0.21 -12.89 -0.65
C LEU A 168 0.38 -11.48 -0.58
N ALA A 169 1.45 -11.32 0.19
CA ALA A 169 2.06 -10.02 0.43
C ALA A 169 3.53 -10.01 -0.02
N HIS A 170 3.79 -9.45 -1.20
CA HIS A 170 5.14 -9.35 -1.75
C HIS A 170 6.01 -8.32 -1.01
N LYS A 171 7.33 -8.57 -0.97
CA LYS A 171 8.34 -7.56 -0.63
C LYS A 171 8.62 -6.63 -1.83
N ALA A 172 8.43 -7.11 -3.07
CA ALA A 172 8.49 -6.25 -4.25
C ALA A 172 7.42 -5.13 -4.13
N VAL A 173 7.73 -3.90 -4.49
CA VAL A 173 8.93 -3.38 -5.14
C VAL A 173 9.85 -2.62 -4.16
N HIS A 174 9.81 -2.97 -2.88
CA HIS A 174 10.64 -2.38 -1.83
C HIS A 174 12.11 -2.80 -2.03
N PRO A 175 13.08 -1.89 -1.80
CA PRO A 175 14.50 -2.22 -1.91
C PRO A 175 14.96 -3.24 -0.86
N ASP A 176 16.10 -3.87 -1.09
CA ASP A 176 16.71 -4.77 -0.12
C ASP A 176 17.43 -3.97 0.96
N VAL A 177 16.76 -3.81 2.06
CA VAL A 177 17.24 -3.11 3.25
C VAL A 177 16.56 -3.71 4.48
N GLN A 178 17.29 -3.84 5.58
CA GLN A 178 16.76 -4.31 6.85
C GLN A 178 16.39 -3.14 7.76
N GLN A 179 15.40 -3.38 8.58
CA GLN A 179 14.94 -2.44 9.60
C GLN A 179 15.13 -3.08 10.98
N LYS A 180 15.69 -2.32 11.90
CA LYS A 180 15.91 -2.75 13.29
C LYS A 180 14.59 -2.76 14.07
N GLN A 181 14.62 -3.32 15.28
CA GLN A 181 13.45 -3.42 16.15
C GLN A 181 12.84 -2.05 16.51
N ASP A 182 13.67 -1.03 16.65
CA ASP A 182 13.29 0.34 16.96
C ASP A 182 12.77 1.13 15.74
N GLY A 183 12.66 0.48 14.58
CA GLY A 183 12.22 1.08 13.33
C GLY A 183 13.31 1.80 12.54
N THR A 184 14.55 1.91 13.06
CA THR A 184 15.67 2.50 12.32
C THR A 184 16.19 1.59 11.22
N ILE A 185 16.80 2.17 10.20
CA ILE A 185 17.36 1.44 9.06
C ILE A 185 18.77 0.94 9.38
N ASP A 186 19.02 -0.32 9.01
CA ASP A 186 20.36 -0.88 9.02
C ASP A 186 21.06 -0.59 7.68
N LEU A 187 21.86 0.48 7.64
CA LEU A 187 22.59 0.90 6.44
C LEU A 187 23.52 -0.18 5.88
N ALA A 188 24.15 -0.98 6.76
CA ALA A 188 25.07 -2.03 6.32
C ALA A 188 24.34 -3.15 5.55
N SER A 189 23.02 -3.28 5.72
CA SER A 189 22.20 -4.26 5.02
C SER A 189 21.69 -3.77 3.65
N MET A 190 21.92 -2.51 3.29
CA MET A 190 21.33 -1.91 2.10
C MET A 190 21.99 -2.42 0.82
N ARG A 191 21.17 -3.05 -0.05
CA ARG A 191 21.60 -3.56 -1.37
C ARG A 191 20.80 -2.95 -2.52
N GLY A 192 19.89 -2.02 -2.23
CA GLY A 192 19.05 -1.35 -3.24
C GLY A 192 18.01 -2.28 -3.88
N TYR A 193 17.66 -1.99 -5.12
CA TYR A 193 16.63 -2.73 -5.86
C TYR A 193 17.26 -3.91 -6.60
N MET A 194 17.24 -5.09 -6.00
CA MET A 194 17.77 -6.32 -6.58
C MET A 194 16.76 -6.96 -7.51
N LEU A 195 17.23 -7.48 -8.64
CA LEU A 195 16.42 -8.17 -9.66
C LEU A 195 16.84 -9.64 -9.77
N PRO A 196 15.94 -10.53 -10.21
CA PRO A 196 16.38 -11.84 -10.68
C PRO A 196 17.17 -11.67 -11.98
N PRO A 197 18.16 -12.53 -12.28
CA PRO A 197 19.03 -12.40 -13.46
C PRO A 197 18.27 -12.24 -14.78
N ARG A 198 17.12 -12.90 -14.94
CA ARG A 198 16.31 -12.84 -16.16
C ARG A 198 15.68 -11.44 -16.42
N HIS A 199 15.61 -10.59 -15.41
CA HIS A 199 15.02 -9.24 -15.51
C HIS A 199 16.07 -8.12 -15.44
N GLU A 200 17.37 -8.42 -15.33
CA GLU A 200 18.41 -7.40 -15.11
C GLU A 200 18.47 -6.37 -16.24
N ASP A 201 18.22 -6.79 -17.48
CA ASP A 201 18.23 -5.91 -18.65
C ASP A 201 16.85 -5.37 -19.04
N LEU A 202 15.81 -5.76 -18.31
CA LEU A 202 14.45 -5.37 -18.64
C LEU A 202 14.26 -3.86 -18.49
N TYR A 203 13.63 -3.25 -19.50
CA TYR A 203 13.39 -1.81 -19.61
C TYR A 203 14.69 -0.94 -19.65
N ARG A 204 15.84 -1.50 -20.00
CA ARG A 204 17.08 -0.73 -20.18
C ARG A 204 16.89 0.33 -21.26
N GLY A 205 17.28 1.59 -20.97
CA GLY A 205 17.10 2.73 -21.86
C GLY A 205 15.67 3.27 -21.95
N CYS A 206 14.75 2.78 -21.13
CA CYS A 206 13.43 3.40 -20.99
C CYS A 206 13.49 4.52 -19.95
N ASP A 207 12.90 5.66 -20.30
CA ASP A 207 12.77 6.80 -19.38
C ASP A 207 11.33 6.98 -18.89
N TYR A 208 11.19 7.23 -17.61
CA TYR A 208 9.92 7.62 -17.01
C TYR A 208 9.80 9.15 -17.09
N PRO A 209 8.75 9.70 -17.72
CA PRO A 209 8.59 11.14 -17.87
C PRO A 209 8.41 11.82 -16.52
N ALA A 210 9.18 12.86 -16.27
CA ALA A 210 9.02 13.67 -15.07
C ALA A 210 7.63 14.32 -15.04
N ARG A 211 7.01 14.31 -13.86
CA ARG A 211 5.73 14.99 -13.65
C ARG A 211 5.91 16.48 -13.44
N PRO A 212 4.86 17.30 -13.67
CA PRO A 212 4.93 18.75 -13.46
C PRO A 212 5.36 19.18 -12.05
N ASN A 213 5.13 18.35 -11.05
CA ASN A 213 5.49 18.59 -9.64
C ASN A 213 6.84 17.97 -9.22
N ALA A 214 7.63 17.48 -10.16
CA ALA A 214 9.03 17.14 -9.94
C ALA A 214 9.87 18.44 -9.86
N LEU A 215 9.77 19.11 -8.72
CA LEU A 215 10.33 20.45 -8.46
C LEU A 215 11.64 20.34 -7.66
N SER A 216 12.49 21.36 -7.79
CA SER A 216 13.65 21.52 -6.92
C SER A 216 13.23 21.80 -5.45
N PRO A 217 14.09 21.49 -4.46
CA PRO A 217 13.82 21.83 -3.06
C PRO A 217 13.44 23.29 -2.83
N ASP A 218 14.13 24.23 -3.49
CA ASP A 218 13.86 25.67 -3.36
C ASP A 218 12.47 26.07 -3.88
N GLU A 219 12.01 25.45 -4.96
CA GLU A 219 10.68 25.69 -5.50
C GLU A 219 9.59 25.12 -4.55
N VAL A 220 9.86 23.95 -4.01
CA VAL A 220 8.94 23.30 -3.04
C VAL A 220 8.78 24.15 -1.77
N ILE A 221 9.89 24.60 -1.18
CA ILE A 221 9.88 25.38 0.07
C ILE A 221 9.06 26.69 -0.07
N LYS A 222 9.09 27.33 -1.24
CA LYS A 222 8.28 28.56 -1.49
C LYS A 222 6.79 28.33 -1.28
N GLN A 223 6.28 27.15 -1.58
CA GLN A 223 4.87 26.80 -1.45
C GLN A 223 4.56 25.96 -0.18
N LYS A 224 5.56 25.27 0.34
CA LYS A 224 5.46 24.28 1.40
C LYS A 224 6.53 24.55 2.48
N PRO A 225 6.37 25.56 3.33
CA PRO A 225 7.41 25.95 4.30
C PRO A 225 7.79 24.86 5.31
N ALA A 226 6.89 23.90 5.59
CA ALA A 226 7.17 22.75 6.45
C ALA A 226 8.35 21.90 5.96
N TRP A 227 8.67 21.95 4.66
CA TRP A 227 9.70 21.13 4.02
C TRP A 227 11.12 21.66 4.14
N LYS A 228 11.29 22.92 4.55
CA LYS A 228 12.63 23.52 4.64
C LYS A 228 13.56 22.67 5.50
N GLU A 229 13.14 22.32 6.70
CA GLU A 229 13.93 21.48 7.61
C GLU A 229 14.25 20.09 7.02
N VAL A 230 13.29 19.49 6.33
CA VAL A 230 13.46 18.17 5.67
C VAL A 230 14.59 18.25 4.63
N PHE A 231 14.56 19.26 3.76
CA PHE A 231 15.62 19.41 2.73
C PHE A 231 16.97 19.81 3.30
N ASP A 232 16.98 20.68 4.33
CA ASP A 232 18.22 21.00 5.05
C ASP A 232 18.86 19.74 5.66
N LEU A 233 18.06 18.85 6.25
CA LEU A 233 18.55 17.59 6.81
C LEU A 233 18.98 16.59 5.72
N ARG A 234 18.25 16.50 4.60
CA ARG A 234 18.61 15.62 3.47
C ARG A 234 19.92 16.05 2.79
N ALA A 235 20.23 17.34 2.80
CA ALA A 235 21.47 17.87 2.21
C ALA A 235 22.72 17.58 3.05
N ARG A 236 22.58 17.14 4.28
CA ARG A 236 23.71 16.85 5.17
C ARG A 236 24.52 15.64 4.72
N PRO A 237 25.84 15.62 4.96
CA PRO A 237 26.70 14.49 4.60
C PRO A 237 26.22 13.13 5.13
N GLU A 238 25.70 13.08 6.35
CA GLU A 238 25.20 11.88 6.99
C GLU A 238 23.96 11.27 6.32
N SER A 239 23.22 12.06 5.52
CA SER A 239 22.05 11.59 4.76
C SER A 239 22.42 10.97 3.40
N ARG A 240 23.60 11.28 2.87
CA ARG A 240 24.06 10.81 1.53
C ARG A 240 24.03 9.28 1.38
N PRO A 241 24.59 8.48 2.33
CA PRO A 241 24.63 7.03 2.16
C PRO A 241 23.23 6.41 1.98
N PHE A 242 22.21 6.99 2.59
CA PHE A 242 20.82 6.53 2.41
C PHE A 242 20.30 6.85 1.00
N LEU A 243 20.52 8.07 0.52
CA LEU A 243 19.97 8.53 -0.76
C LEU A 243 20.69 7.86 -1.93
N GLU A 244 22.01 7.70 -1.86
CA GLU A 244 22.83 7.02 -2.87
C GLU A 244 22.54 5.51 -2.91
N GLY A 245 22.48 4.86 -1.75
CA GLY A 245 22.19 3.42 -1.65
C GLY A 245 20.80 3.03 -2.16
N LEU A 246 19.84 3.96 -2.14
CA LEU A 246 18.50 3.78 -2.70
C LEU A 246 18.39 4.28 -4.15
N GLN A 247 19.42 4.86 -4.73
CA GLN A 247 19.37 5.52 -6.05
C GLN A 247 18.22 6.54 -6.15
N SER A 248 17.95 7.23 -5.04
CA SER A 248 16.74 8.03 -4.80
C SER A 248 16.42 9.02 -5.92
N GLY A 249 15.26 8.88 -6.54
CA GLY A 249 14.75 9.78 -7.60
C GLY A 249 15.41 9.60 -8.96
N THR A 250 16.17 8.52 -9.19
CA THR A 250 16.83 8.26 -10.47
C THR A 250 15.97 7.46 -11.44
N GLN A 251 16.23 7.56 -12.73
CA GLN A 251 15.59 6.71 -13.75
C GLN A 251 15.90 5.23 -13.52
N GLU A 252 17.09 4.91 -13.00
CA GLU A 252 17.47 3.54 -12.69
C GLU A 252 16.63 2.97 -11.53
N GLU A 253 16.32 3.76 -10.50
CA GLU A 253 15.39 3.35 -9.45
C GLU A 253 14.04 2.94 -10.06
N ILE A 254 13.45 3.82 -10.90
CA ILE A 254 12.13 3.58 -11.51
C ILE A 254 12.17 2.35 -12.43
N ARG A 255 13.23 2.22 -13.23
CA ARG A 255 13.44 1.05 -14.11
C ARG A 255 13.50 -0.26 -13.32
N ARG A 256 14.31 -0.30 -12.24
CA ARG A 256 14.48 -1.50 -11.43
C ARG A 256 13.19 -1.89 -10.71
N ARG A 257 12.42 -0.93 -10.21
CA ARG A 257 11.09 -1.17 -9.64
C ARG A 257 10.15 -1.77 -10.67
N ALA A 258 10.11 -1.22 -11.89
CA ALA A 258 9.32 -1.78 -12.99
C ALA A 258 9.74 -3.21 -13.35
N ALA A 259 11.04 -3.52 -13.33
CA ALA A 259 11.56 -4.86 -13.58
C ALA A 259 11.24 -5.84 -12.43
N MET A 260 11.20 -5.38 -11.16
CA MET A 260 10.71 -6.20 -10.04
C MET A 260 9.23 -6.58 -10.20
N MET A 261 8.42 -5.67 -10.75
CA MET A 261 7.00 -5.94 -11.02
C MET A 261 6.79 -7.03 -12.06
N ALA A 262 7.74 -7.27 -12.98
CA ALA A 262 7.63 -8.38 -13.92
C ALA A 262 7.59 -9.74 -13.21
N SER A 263 8.39 -9.96 -12.15
CA SER A 263 8.31 -11.18 -11.33
C SER A 263 6.97 -11.30 -10.58
N VAL A 264 6.38 -10.18 -10.16
CA VAL A 264 5.04 -10.18 -9.55
C VAL A 264 3.98 -10.57 -10.57
N ASP A 265 4.07 -10.00 -11.77
CA ASP A 265 3.13 -10.30 -12.86
C ASP A 265 3.17 -11.77 -13.26
N GLU A 266 4.37 -12.36 -13.38
CA GLU A 266 4.54 -13.82 -13.60
C GLU A 266 3.81 -14.63 -12.52
N GLY A 267 3.92 -14.23 -11.24
CA GLY A 267 3.24 -14.89 -10.13
C GLY A 267 1.73 -14.77 -10.18
N VAL A 268 1.21 -13.61 -10.58
CA VAL A 268 -0.24 -13.44 -10.83
C VAL A 268 -0.68 -14.39 -11.95
N GLY A 269 0.11 -14.52 -13.02
CA GLY A 269 -0.13 -15.50 -14.09
C GLY A 269 -0.24 -16.93 -13.56
N MET A 270 0.74 -17.37 -12.77
CA MET A 270 0.74 -18.73 -12.16
C MET A 270 -0.54 -18.97 -11.32
N ILE A 271 -0.98 -18.00 -10.53
CA ILE A 271 -2.21 -18.09 -9.71
C ILE A 271 -3.45 -18.21 -10.61
N LEU A 272 -3.55 -17.36 -11.64
CA LEU A 272 -4.68 -17.39 -12.57
C LEU A 272 -4.77 -18.72 -13.32
N ASP A 273 -3.63 -19.27 -13.76
CA ASP A 273 -3.56 -20.55 -14.47
C ASP A 273 -4.00 -21.71 -13.57
N GLU A 274 -3.54 -21.76 -12.31
CA GLU A 274 -3.98 -22.79 -11.36
C GLU A 274 -5.49 -22.68 -11.04
N LEU A 275 -6.01 -21.47 -10.90
CA LEU A 275 -7.46 -21.26 -10.71
C LEU A 275 -8.25 -21.68 -11.96
N GLN A 276 -7.75 -21.40 -13.15
CA GLN A 276 -8.38 -21.79 -14.43
C GLN A 276 -8.39 -23.31 -14.57
N LYS A 277 -7.25 -23.96 -14.39
CA LYS A 277 -7.07 -25.43 -14.45
C LYS A 277 -8.02 -26.14 -13.50
N ASN A 278 -8.21 -25.61 -12.31
CA ASN A 278 -9.11 -26.15 -11.29
C ASN A 278 -10.57 -25.67 -11.45
N ARG A 279 -10.92 -24.93 -12.50
CA ARG A 279 -12.27 -24.35 -12.75
C ARG A 279 -12.79 -23.50 -11.58
N LYS A 280 -11.87 -22.84 -10.85
CA LYS A 280 -12.19 -21.97 -9.69
C LYS A 280 -12.03 -20.47 -9.98
N LEU A 281 -11.54 -20.07 -11.17
CA LEU A 281 -11.22 -18.68 -11.49
C LEU A 281 -12.42 -17.74 -11.31
N ASP A 282 -13.59 -18.08 -11.85
CA ASP A 282 -14.81 -17.26 -11.72
C ASP A 282 -15.55 -17.43 -10.39
N GLN A 283 -15.07 -18.36 -9.57
CA GLN A 283 -15.54 -18.55 -8.19
C GLN A 283 -14.61 -17.87 -7.17
N THR A 284 -13.57 -17.17 -7.64
CA THR A 284 -12.56 -16.52 -6.80
C THR A 284 -12.65 -15.01 -6.97
N CYS A 285 -12.77 -14.30 -5.84
CA CYS A 285 -12.59 -12.85 -5.79
C CYS A 285 -11.12 -12.55 -5.58
N ILE A 286 -10.50 -11.87 -6.54
CA ILE A 286 -9.09 -11.47 -6.49
C ILE A 286 -9.02 -9.95 -6.34
N VAL A 287 -8.31 -9.48 -5.33
CA VAL A 287 -8.02 -8.07 -5.05
C VAL A 287 -6.52 -7.87 -5.19
N PHE A 288 -6.11 -6.87 -5.96
CA PHE A 288 -4.71 -6.48 -6.15
C PHE A 288 -4.54 -5.02 -5.77
N LEU A 289 -3.54 -4.70 -4.92
CA LEU A 289 -3.23 -3.34 -4.51
C LEU A 289 -1.81 -3.21 -3.94
N GLY A 290 -1.34 -1.95 -3.76
CA GLY A 290 -0.15 -1.62 -2.96
C GLY A 290 -0.46 -1.40 -1.48
N ASP A 291 0.57 -1.38 -0.63
CA ASP A 291 0.43 -1.06 0.80
C ASP A 291 0.68 0.42 1.11
N ASN A 292 1.38 1.14 0.26
CA ASN A 292 1.51 2.60 0.23
C ASN A 292 1.90 3.05 -1.18
N GLY A 293 1.86 4.36 -1.45
CA GLY A 293 2.38 4.95 -2.68
C GLY A 293 3.89 5.17 -2.62
N PHE A 294 4.42 5.95 -3.58
CA PHE A 294 5.85 6.24 -3.66
C PHE A 294 6.11 7.51 -4.49
N PHE A 295 7.25 8.19 -4.26
CA PHE A 295 7.65 9.40 -4.99
C PHE A 295 8.84 9.13 -5.89
N PHE A 296 8.75 9.57 -7.14
CA PHE A 296 9.80 9.49 -8.17
C PHE A 296 10.50 10.83 -8.43
N GLY A 297 10.52 11.72 -7.43
CA GLY A 297 11.06 13.08 -7.54
C GLY A 297 10.00 14.15 -7.39
N GLU A 298 8.72 13.78 -7.38
CA GLU A 298 7.64 14.74 -7.14
C GLU A 298 7.82 15.43 -5.80
N HIS A 299 7.52 16.72 -5.73
CA HIS A 299 7.72 17.59 -4.56
C HIS A 299 9.17 17.59 -4.04
N GLY A 300 10.16 17.32 -4.90
CA GLY A 300 11.56 17.18 -4.51
C GLY A 300 11.87 15.91 -3.71
N LEU A 301 10.97 14.92 -3.73
CA LEU A 301 11.09 13.69 -2.96
C LEU A 301 11.39 12.50 -3.87
N GLY A 302 12.45 11.76 -3.55
CA GLY A 302 12.72 10.44 -4.12
C GLY A 302 12.84 9.43 -2.99
N ALA A 303 12.60 8.16 -3.27
CA ALA A 303 12.63 7.04 -2.32
C ALA A 303 11.82 7.31 -1.04
N GLU A 304 10.67 7.97 -1.17
CA GLU A 304 9.81 8.38 -0.05
C GLU A 304 8.35 8.00 -0.33
N ARG A 305 7.53 7.88 0.74
CA ARG A 305 6.12 7.45 0.65
C ARG A 305 5.21 8.06 1.72
N ARG A 306 5.75 8.62 2.81
CA ARG A 306 5.04 8.94 4.06
C ARG A 306 4.08 10.11 4.00
N PHE A 307 4.07 10.86 2.91
CA PHE A 307 3.38 12.15 2.88
C PHE A 307 2.03 12.11 2.19
N ALA A 308 1.14 13.04 2.57
CA ALA A 308 -0.27 13.07 2.16
C ALA A 308 -0.51 13.54 0.71
N TYR A 309 0.53 13.66 -0.12
CA TYR A 309 0.35 13.98 -1.55
C TYR A 309 -0.16 12.76 -2.31
N GLU A 310 -0.78 13.00 -3.48
CA GLU A 310 -1.44 11.92 -4.24
C GLU A 310 -0.49 10.76 -4.53
N GLU A 311 0.80 11.00 -4.79
CA GLU A 311 1.81 9.97 -5.04
C GLU A 311 2.05 9.04 -3.85
N GLY A 312 1.98 9.57 -2.63
CA GLY A 312 2.17 8.80 -1.40
C GLY A 312 0.91 8.04 -0.96
N ILE A 313 -0.27 8.61 -1.18
CA ILE A 313 -1.52 8.07 -0.63
C ILE A 313 -2.36 7.26 -1.61
N ARG A 314 -2.08 7.28 -2.93
CA ARG A 314 -2.83 6.50 -3.93
C ARG A 314 -2.14 5.18 -4.25
N THR A 315 -2.95 4.20 -4.66
CA THR A 315 -2.48 2.89 -5.10
C THR A 315 -3.20 2.43 -6.36
N ALA A 316 -2.54 1.62 -7.19
CA ALA A 316 -3.24 0.78 -8.15
C ALA A 316 -4.14 -0.20 -7.39
N PHE A 317 -5.40 -0.33 -7.80
CA PHE A 317 -6.35 -1.19 -7.11
C PHE A 317 -7.30 -1.85 -8.11
N PHE A 318 -7.20 -3.17 -8.22
CA PHE A 318 -8.03 -3.97 -9.12
C PHE A 318 -8.82 -5.02 -8.34
N VAL A 319 -10.04 -5.29 -8.78
CA VAL A 319 -10.89 -6.34 -8.22
C VAL A 319 -11.43 -7.19 -9.37
N ARG A 320 -11.02 -8.45 -9.47
CA ARG A 320 -11.60 -9.42 -10.38
C ARG A 320 -12.56 -10.33 -9.65
N TYR A 321 -13.84 -10.18 -9.89
CA TYR A 321 -14.89 -11.10 -9.48
C TYR A 321 -16.10 -10.95 -10.39
N PRO A 322 -16.23 -11.77 -11.47
CA PRO A 322 -17.26 -11.59 -12.51
C PRO A 322 -18.70 -11.61 -12.00
N LYS A 323 -18.96 -12.24 -10.85
CA LYS A 323 -20.29 -12.23 -10.22
C LYS A 323 -20.70 -10.88 -9.63
N LEU A 324 -19.79 -9.94 -9.50
CA LEU A 324 -20.05 -8.59 -8.95
C LEU A 324 -19.59 -7.47 -9.88
N ALA A 325 -18.38 -7.56 -10.41
CA ALA A 325 -17.77 -6.52 -11.21
C ALA A 325 -18.00 -6.78 -12.70
N LYS A 326 -18.53 -5.79 -13.41
CA LYS A 326 -18.58 -5.82 -14.88
C LYS A 326 -17.16 -5.71 -15.43
N PRO A 327 -16.72 -6.58 -16.35
CA PRO A 327 -15.41 -6.50 -16.96
C PRO A 327 -15.09 -5.12 -17.54
N GLY A 328 -13.86 -4.64 -17.30
CA GLY A 328 -13.36 -3.36 -17.76
C GLY A 328 -14.02 -2.13 -17.10
N SER A 329 -14.78 -2.30 -16.01
CA SER A 329 -15.41 -1.16 -15.34
C SER A 329 -14.41 -0.33 -14.54
N VAL A 330 -14.62 1.01 -14.54
CA VAL A 330 -13.83 1.97 -13.77
C VAL A 330 -14.70 2.55 -12.65
N ILE A 331 -14.33 2.29 -11.41
CA ILE A 331 -15.03 2.75 -10.21
C ILE A 331 -14.38 4.04 -9.72
N LYS A 332 -15.10 5.16 -9.80
CA LYS A 332 -14.59 6.50 -9.45
C LYS A 332 -14.76 6.90 -7.97
N PRO A 333 -15.76 6.42 -7.20
CA PRO A 333 -15.88 6.75 -5.78
C PRO A 333 -14.62 6.36 -4.99
N MET A 334 -14.25 7.20 -3.99
CA MET A 334 -13.05 7.00 -3.17
C MET A 334 -13.15 5.73 -2.32
N VAL A 335 -12.21 4.79 -2.53
CA VAL A 335 -12.07 3.56 -1.74
C VAL A 335 -10.78 3.64 -0.92
N LEU A 336 -10.80 3.13 0.28
CA LEU A 336 -9.69 3.22 1.22
C LEU A 336 -9.10 1.83 1.51
N ALA A 337 -7.86 1.78 1.95
CA ALA A 337 -7.22 0.54 2.40
C ALA A 337 -8.03 -0.17 3.49
N ILE A 338 -8.65 0.58 4.41
CA ILE A 338 -9.54 0.03 5.45
C ILE A 338 -10.82 -0.62 4.89
N ASP A 339 -11.15 -0.39 3.62
CA ASP A 339 -12.34 -0.98 2.97
C ASP A 339 -12.11 -2.41 2.46
N ILE A 340 -10.91 -3.00 2.66
CA ILE A 340 -10.61 -4.38 2.24
C ILE A 340 -11.28 -5.40 3.16
N ALA A 341 -11.15 -5.26 4.48
CA ALA A 341 -11.68 -6.21 5.44
C ALA A 341 -13.22 -6.40 5.34
N PRO A 342 -14.05 -5.34 5.25
CA PRO A 342 -15.50 -5.49 5.22
C PRO A 342 -16.03 -6.36 4.05
N PRO A 343 -15.64 -6.14 2.76
CA PRO A 343 -16.13 -6.97 1.66
C PRO A 343 -15.64 -8.42 1.71
N MET A 344 -14.45 -8.69 2.28
CA MET A 344 -13.99 -10.07 2.45
C MET A 344 -14.91 -10.84 3.40
N ILE A 345 -15.26 -10.26 4.56
CA ILE A 345 -16.22 -10.85 5.51
C ILE A 345 -17.61 -10.98 4.87
N ASP A 346 -18.05 -9.95 4.18
CA ASP A 346 -19.37 -9.86 3.54
C ASP A 346 -19.55 -10.88 2.38
N LEU A 347 -18.50 -11.10 1.58
CA LEU A 347 -18.47 -12.12 0.53
C LEU A 347 -18.48 -13.55 1.10
N ALA A 348 -17.88 -13.73 2.27
CA ALA A 348 -17.90 -14.99 3.01
C ALA A 348 -19.27 -15.28 3.68
N GLY A 349 -20.23 -14.35 3.61
CA GLY A 349 -21.56 -14.47 4.22
C GLY A 349 -21.61 -14.04 5.69
N GLY A 350 -20.54 -13.40 6.19
CA GLY A 350 -20.49 -12.81 7.53
C GLY A 350 -20.97 -11.36 7.56
N LYS A 351 -20.98 -10.79 8.76
CA LYS A 351 -21.22 -9.35 8.99
C LYS A 351 -19.96 -8.74 9.58
N PRO A 352 -19.44 -7.64 9.00
CA PRO A 352 -18.34 -6.89 9.62
C PRO A 352 -18.71 -6.45 11.05
N GLY A 353 -17.79 -6.64 12.00
CA GLY A 353 -18.01 -6.24 13.38
C GLY A 353 -18.03 -4.71 13.56
N PRO A 354 -18.58 -4.20 14.67
CA PRO A 354 -18.74 -2.76 14.90
C PRO A 354 -17.40 -2.00 15.02
N GLN A 355 -16.31 -2.71 15.30
CA GLN A 355 -14.98 -2.12 15.36
C GLN A 355 -14.38 -1.78 13.97
N ILE A 356 -14.96 -2.33 12.89
CA ILE A 356 -14.49 -2.09 11.51
C ILE A 356 -15.01 -0.73 11.03
N GLN A 357 -14.10 0.16 10.67
CA GLN A 357 -14.40 1.54 10.23
C GLN A 357 -14.49 1.64 8.69
N GLY A 358 -13.93 0.65 7.99
CA GLY A 358 -14.06 0.52 6.54
C GLY A 358 -15.48 0.22 6.09
N ARG A 359 -15.72 0.38 4.79
CA ARG A 359 -17.03 0.16 4.13
C ARG A 359 -16.92 -0.90 3.04
N SER A 360 -17.87 -1.82 2.96
CA SER A 360 -17.90 -2.81 1.88
C SER A 360 -18.15 -2.14 0.52
N PHE A 361 -17.17 -2.24 -0.37
CA PHE A 361 -17.28 -1.71 -1.74
C PHE A 361 -18.06 -2.63 -2.70
N LYS A 362 -18.63 -3.73 -2.24
CA LYS A 362 -19.46 -4.64 -3.07
C LYS A 362 -20.52 -3.90 -3.89
N ARG A 363 -21.18 -2.91 -3.28
CA ARG A 363 -22.21 -2.14 -3.96
C ARG A 363 -21.64 -1.21 -5.05
N LEU A 364 -20.41 -0.74 -4.91
CA LEU A 364 -19.73 0.06 -5.93
C LEU A 364 -19.45 -0.79 -7.17
N LEU A 365 -19.03 -2.05 -6.99
CA LEU A 365 -18.82 -2.99 -8.09
C LEU A 365 -20.11 -3.26 -8.88
N ARG A 366 -21.29 -3.06 -8.25
CA ARG A 366 -22.62 -3.12 -8.89
C ARG A 366 -23.12 -1.77 -9.42
N GLY A 367 -22.26 -0.75 -9.44
CA GLY A 367 -22.63 0.59 -9.92
C GLY A 367 -23.41 1.47 -8.94
N ASN A 368 -23.56 1.06 -7.67
CA ASN A 368 -24.34 1.81 -6.68
C ASN A 368 -23.40 2.58 -5.72
N ALA A 369 -23.28 3.89 -5.94
CA ALA A 369 -22.49 4.82 -5.13
C ALA A 369 -23.33 5.71 -4.19
N LYS A 370 -24.65 5.50 -4.09
CA LYS A 370 -25.55 6.34 -3.28
C LYS A 370 -25.10 6.38 -1.81
N GLY A 371 -24.86 7.61 -1.25
CA GLY A 371 -24.42 7.80 0.15
C GLY A 371 -22.99 7.27 0.42
N TRP A 372 -22.15 7.11 -0.61
CA TRP A 372 -20.74 6.79 -0.41
C TRP A 372 -19.99 8.01 0.13
N ARG A 373 -18.80 7.77 0.72
CA ARG A 373 -18.00 8.85 1.35
C ARG A 373 -17.61 9.91 0.32
N LYS A 374 -17.48 11.17 0.82
CA LYS A 374 -17.01 12.34 0.06
C LYS A 374 -15.73 12.93 0.64
N SER A 375 -15.25 12.37 1.75
CA SER A 375 -14.03 12.76 2.45
C SER A 375 -13.46 11.56 3.20
N PHE A 376 -12.16 11.63 3.52
CA PHE A 376 -11.50 10.68 4.40
C PHE A 376 -10.30 11.32 5.09
N LEU A 377 -9.88 10.69 6.21
CA LEU A 377 -8.69 11.04 6.96
C LEU A 377 -7.46 10.33 6.37
N VAL A 378 -6.38 11.06 6.23
CA VAL A 378 -5.02 10.51 6.15
C VAL A 378 -4.27 10.92 7.40
N GLU A 379 -3.63 9.97 8.04
CA GLU A 379 -2.87 10.21 9.26
C GLU A 379 -1.47 9.63 9.17
N TYR A 380 -0.50 10.37 9.66
CA TYR A 380 0.87 9.91 9.78
C TYR A 380 1.43 10.34 11.14
N TYR A 381 2.20 9.45 11.71
CA TYR A 381 2.83 9.63 13.01
C TYR A 381 4.33 9.75 12.86
N ASN A 382 4.98 10.38 13.82
CA ASN A 382 6.40 10.60 13.77
C ASN A 382 7.17 9.29 13.83
N GLU A 383 8.20 9.17 13.00
CA GLU A 383 9.15 8.05 12.99
C GLU A 383 10.58 8.57 13.14
N SER A 384 11.49 7.68 13.55
CA SER A 384 12.93 7.91 13.62
C SER A 384 13.72 7.10 12.58
N ALA A 385 13.04 6.49 11.59
CA ALA A 385 13.67 5.68 10.56
C ALA A 385 14.70 6.46 9.72
N TRP A 386 14.38 7.72 9.42
CA TRP A 386 15.22 8.63 8.66
C TRP A 386 15.44 9.94 9.42
N PRO A 387 16.64 10.52 9.42
CA PRO A 387 16.91 11.74 10.21
C PRO A 387 16.10 12.96 9.73
N TRP A 388 15.63 12.99 8.48
CA TRP A 388 14.91 14.12 7.90
C TRP A 388 13.39 14.09 8.05
N ILE A 389 12.79 12.99 8.57
CA ILE A 389 11.33 12.89 8.74
C ILE A 389 10.87 13.16 10.18
N VAL A 390 11.80 13.45 11.09
CA VAL A 390 11.49 13.77 12.49
C VAL A 390 10.61 15.03 12.58
N GLY A 391 9.54 14.96 13.37
CA GLY A 391 8.59 16.07 13.52
C GLY A 391 7.61 16.28 12.36
N MET A 392 7.56 15.35 11.39
CA MET A 392 6.68 15.44 10.20
C MET A 392 5.33 14.74 10.36
N SER A 393 4.82 14.59 11.60
CA SER A 393 3.47 14.09 11.85
C SER A 393 2.40 15.02 11.29
N TYR A 394 1.38 14.46 10.68
CA TYR A 394 0.26 15.23 10.15
C TYR A 394 -1.07 14.49 10.27
N LYS A 395 -2.16 15.28 10.17
CA LYS A 395 -3.51 14.81 9.90
C LYS A 395 -4.02 15.56 8.66
N ALA A 396 -4.53 14.83 7.68
CA ALA A 396 -5.03 15.44 6.46
C ALA A 396 -6.45 14.99 6.17
N VAL A 397 -7.26 15.89 5.62
CA VAL A 397 -8.55 15.55 5.03
C VAL A 397 -8.47 15.72 3.52
N ARG A 398 -8.84 14.65 2.81
CA ARG A 398 -8.96 14.65 1.35
C ARG A 398 -10.42 14.48 0.97
N THR A 399 -10.94 15.39 0.15
CA THR A 399 -12.26 15.31 -0.48
C THR A 399 -12.08 15.04 -1.98
N ASP A 400 -13.16 14.91 -2.76
CA ASP A 400 -13.09 14.80 -4.21
C ASP A 400 -12.42 16.01 -4.90
N ARG A 401 -12.44 17.19 -4.28
CA ARG A 401 -12.01 18.47 -4.88
C ARG A 401 -10.90 19.21 -4.13
N ALA A 402 -10.60 18.84 -2.91
CA ALA A 402 -9.64 19.59 -2.09
C ALA A 402 -8.94 18.70 -1.06
N LYS A 403 -7.75 19.11 -0.67
CA LYS A 403 -6.96 18.48 0.39
C LYS A 403 -6.45 19.54 1.35
N LEU A 404 -6.63 19.31 2.65
CA LEU A 404 -6.02 20.09 3.74
C LEU A 404 -5.07 19.19 4.51
N ILE A 405 -3.82 19.62 4.68
CA ILE A 405 -2.79 18.95 5.49
C ILE A 405 -2.50 19.84 6.69
N HIS A 406 -2.74 19.32 7.89
CA HIS A 406 -2.41 19.94 9.16
C HIS A 406 -1.19 19.28 9.78
N TRP A 407 -0.11 20.03 9.92
CA TRP A 407 1.14 19.59 10.54
C TRP A 407 1.05 19.68 12.06
N VAL A 408 1.00 18.53 12.75
CA VAL A 408 0.68 18.44 14.19
C VAL A 408 1.67 19.21 15.07
N HIS A 409 2.95 19.24 14.67
CA HIS A 409 4.03 19.83 15.47
C HIS A 409 4.64 21.09 14.83
N LYS A 410 3.99 21.67 13.82
CA LYS A 410 4.52 22.83 13.08
C LYS A 410 3.40 23.88 12.91
N GLU A 411 3.58 25.04 13.52
CA GLU A 411 2.58 26.11 13.46
C GLU A 411 2.70 26.96 12.18
N GLY A 412 1.56 27.37 11.64
CA GLY A 412 1.47 28.33 10.54
C GLY A 412 1.95 27.84 9.18
N VAL A 413 2.21 26.53 9.03
CA VAL A 413 2.73 25.89 7.80
C VAL A 413 1.78 24.87 7.18
N ASP A 414 0.52 24.84 7.60
CA ASP A 414 -0.52 23.99 7.02
C ASP A 414 -0.68 24.24 5.53
N GLU A 415 -1.22 23.23 4.83
CA GLU A 415 -1.34 23.26 3.38
C GLU A 415 -2.79 23.03 2.95
N LEU A 416 -3.23 23.77 1.94
CA LEU A 416 -4.54 23.61 1.29
C LEU A 416 -4.37 23.58 -0.20
N TYR A 417 -4.92 22.54 -0.86
CA TYR A 417 -4.90 22.36 -2.31
C TYR A 417 -6.30 22.28 -2.89
N ASP A 418 -6.49 22.96 -4.02
CA ASP A 418 -7.66 22.83 -4.90
C ASP A 418 -7.31 21.83 -6.00
N LEU A 419 -7.77 20.59 -5.86
CA LEU A 419 -7.39 19.48 -6.74
C LEU A 419 -8.01 19.55 -8.13
N ASP A 420 -9.06 20.37 -8.32
CA ASP A 420 -9.63 20.64 -9.64
C ASP A 420 -8.72 21.59 -10.45
N ALA A 421 -8.16 22.59 -9.79
CA ALA A 421 -7.32 23.61 -10.41
C ALA A 421 -5.82 23.28 -10.36
N ASP A 422 -5.41 22.40 -9.46
CA ASP A 422 -4.02 22.03 -9.17
C ASP A 422 -3.93 20.55 -8.74
N PRO A 423 -4.15 19.60 -9.67
CA PRO A 423 -4.12 18.17 -9.38
C PRO A 423 -2.73 17.64 -8.95
N TYR A 424 -1.69 18.44 -9.16
CA TYR A 424 -0.31 18.13 -8.78
C TYR A 424 0.12 18.76 -7.46
N GLU A 425 -0.79 19.44 -6.73
CA GLU A 425 -0.53 19.99 -5.39
C GLU A 425 0.69 20.91 -5.31
N MET A 426 0.90 21.74 -6.35
CA MET A 426 2.05 22.64 -6.45
C MET A 426 1.81 24.00 -5.76
N ARG A 427 0.54 24.43 -5.64
CA ARG A 427 0.18 25.78 -5.15
C ARG A 427 -0.61 25.69 -3.85
N ASN A 428 0.07 25.98 -2.75
CA ASN A 428 -0.60 26.10 -1.45
C ASN A 428 -1.48 27.35 -1.38
N VAL A 429 -2.79 27.17 -1.31
CA VAL A 429 -3.78 28.26 -1.28
C VAL A 429 -4.30 28.56 0.14
N ILE A 430 -3.69 28.02 1.19
CA ILE A 430 -4.14 28.13 2.58
C ILE A 430 -4.31 29.58 3.04
N ARG A 431 -3.45 30.50 2.57
CA ARG A 431 -3.45 31.92 2.93
C ARG A 431 -4.29 32.80 2.00
N LYS A 432 -4.82 32.26 0.88
CA LYS A 432 -5.62 33.05 -0.06
C LYS A 432 -7.02 33.33 0.51
N PRO A 433 -7.47 34.60 0.56
CA PRO A 433 -8.79 34.97 1.11
C PRO A 433 -9.95 34.24 0.42
N ALA A 434 -9.88 34.04 -0.89
CA ALA A 434 -10.91 33.34 -1.67
C ALA A 434 -11.19 31.91 -1.18
N TYR A 435 -10.24 31.26 -0.51
CA TYR A 435 -10.36 29.91 0.04
C TYR A 435 -10.76 29.89 1.53
N GLY A 436 -11.06 31.02 2.15
CA GLY A 436 -11.38 31.12 3.58
C GLY A 436 -12.53 30.19 4.00
N LYS A 437 -13.63 30.18 3.24
CA LYS A 437 -14.79 29.28 3.51
C LYS A 437 -14.42 27.81 3.37
N VAL A 438 -13.67 27.45 2.32
CA VAL A 438 -13.20 26.07 2.07
C VAL A 438 -12.30 25.61 3.21
N ARG A 439 -11.33 26.43 3.59
CA ARG A 439 -10.42 26.19 4.71
C ARG A 439 -11.18 25.91 6.01
N SER A 440 -12.10 26.78 6.42
CA SER A 440 -12.87 26.60 7.66
C SER A 440 -13.70 25.31 7.65
N ARG A 441 -14.33 24.99 6.52
CA ARG A 441 -15.09 23.75 6.34
C ARG A 441 -14.17 22.53 6.47
N LEU A 442 -12.99 22.54 5.85
CA LEU A 442 -12.08 21.39 5.87
C LEU A 442 -11.45 21.17 7.25
N TYR A 443 -11.15 22.23 8.02
CA TYR A 443 -10.75 22.06 9.41
C TYR A 443 -11.87 21.46 10.27
N GLY A 444 -13.13 21.84 10.03
CA GLY A 444 -14.31 21.23 10.68
C GLY A 444 -14.43 19.75 10.35
N GLU A 445 -14.30 19.40 9.06
CA GLU A 445 -14.36 18.01 8.60
C GLU A 445 -13.17 17.19 9.13
N LEU A 446 -11.95 17.76 9.16
CA LEU A 446 -10.77 17.11 9.72
C LEU A 446 -10.98 16.73 11.18
N ARG A 447 -11.46 17.68 12.03
CA ARG A 447 -11.74 17.40 13.46
C ARG A 447 -12.75 16.27 13.63
N LYS A 448 -13.83 16.27 12.83
CA LYS A 448 -14.83 15.20 12.82
C LYS A 448 -14.22 13.85 12.47
N LEU A 449 -13.47 13.76 11.37
CA LEU A 449 -12.85 12.52 10.91
C LEU A 449 -11.81 11.98 11.90
N VAL A 450 -11.05 12.86 12.55
CA VAL A 450 -10.09 12.48 13.60
C VAL A 450 -10.83 11.87 14.80
N ALA A 451 -11.94 12.46 15.26
CA ALA A 451 -12.75 11.92 16.34
C ALA A 451 -13.35 10.55 15.96
N GLU A 452 -13.95 10.44 14.76
CA GLU A 452 -14.49 9.17 14.25
C GLU A 452 -13.41 8.07 14.14
N ALA A 453 -12.21 8.40 13.68
CA ALA A 453 -11.11 7.47 13.57
C ALA A 453 -10.63 6.97 14.93
N ALA A 454 -10.59 7.85 15.94
CA ALA A 454 -10.25 7.49 17.32
C ALA A 454 -11.38 6.69 18.03
N GLY A 455 -12.59 6.71 17.50
CA GLY A 455 -13.76 6.06 18.08
C GLY A 455 -14.41 6.88 19.21
N LEU A 456 -14.30 8.22 19.10
CA LEU A 456 -14.88 9.20 20.00
C LEU A 456 -16.21 9.72 19.44
#